data_4e4f5c231b2b783ebf286d3293893249
#
_entry.id   4e4f5c231b2b783ebf286d3293893249
#
_cell.length_a   1.000
_cell.length_b   1.000
_cell.length_c   1.000
_cell.angle_alpha   90.00
_cell.angle_beta   90.00
_cell.angle_gamma   90.00
#
_symmetry.space_group_name_H-M   'P 1'
#
loop_
_entity.id
_entity.type
_entity.pdbx_description
1 polymer ?
#
loop_
_entity_poly.entity_id
_entity_poly.type
_entity_poly.pdbx_seq_one_letter_code
_entity_poly.pdbx_strand_id
1 'polypeptide(L)' 'MSTKKQPCRIPVKRTQCYIVQLCKNREFIVIRFYKDDYGELNRKLIRKMLEPYIKDGWELMEIELIWTYKGIDE' A
#
# COMPACT_ATOMS: atom_id res chain seq x y z
N MET A 1 27.91 24.04 8.75
CA MET A 1 27.53 23.56 8.68
C MET A 1 26.84 22.99 8.56
N SER A 2 26.87 22.85 8.39
CA SER A 2 26.35 22.16 8.39
C SER A 2 25.63 21.52 8.10
N THR A 3 25.71 21.30 8.02
CA THR A 3 25.22 20.64 7.91
C THR A 3 24.55 19.98 7.67
N LYS A 4 24.61 19.83 7.64
CA LYS A 4 24.13 19.17 7.54
C LYS A 4 23.46 18.45 7.39
N LYS A 5 23.44 18.03 7.23
CA LYS A 5 22.93 17.32 7.18
C LYS A 5 22.25 16.66 6.94
N GLN A 6 22.15 16.00 6.75
CA GLN A 6 21.67 15.30 6.52
C GLN A 6 21.04 14.69 6.46
N PRO A 7 20.93 14.61 6.17
CA PRO A 7 20.31 13.90 6.24
C PRO A 7 19.94 12.82 6.22
N CYS A 8 19.71 12.45 6.00
CA CYS A 8 19.29 11.41 6.03
C CYS A 8 19.87 10.36 5.91
N ARG A 9 20.01 9.93 6.50
CA ARG A 9 20.50 8.86 6.56
C ARG A 9 19.61 7.81 6.73
N ILE A 10 18.37 7.93 6.82
CA ILE A 10 17.43 6.84 6.86
C ILE A 10 17.31 6.29 5.46
N PRO A 11 17.60 5.03 5.26
CA PRO A 11 17.49 4.48 3.91
C PRO A 11 16.05 4.47 3.44
N VAL A 12 15.86 4.96 2.24
CA VAL A 12 14.56 4.96 1.61
C VAL A 12 14.62 3.98 0.46
N LYS A 13 13.75 3.03 0.48
CA LYS A 13 13.74 1.99 -0.52
C LYS A 13 12.59 2.19 -1.49
N ARG A 14 12.90 2.17 -2.77
CA ARG A 14 11.88 2.24 -3.79
C ARG A 14 11.22 0.88 -3.92
N THR A 15 9.91 0.85 -3.88
CA THR A 15 9.18 -0.39 -3.94
C THR A 15 7.87 -0.19 -4.67
N GLN A 16 7.25 -1.28 -5.03
CA GLN A 16 5.93 -1.25 -5.63
C GLN A 16 4.87 -1.42 -4.57
N CYS A 17 3.76 -0.74 -4.78
CA CYS A 17 2.67 -0.76 -3.83
C CYS A 17 1.37 -0.86 -4.60
N TYR A 18 0.51 -1.79 -4.19
CA TYR A 18 -0.85 -1.85 -4.71
C TYR A 18 -1.73 -1.01 -3.82
N ILE A 19 -2.40 -0.06 -4.42
CA ILE A 19 -3.37 0.78 -3.72
C ILE A 19 -4.74 0.26 -4.05
N VAL A 20 -5.48 -0.14 -3.03
CA VAL A 20 -6.80 -0.71 -3.18
C VAL A 20 -7.82 0.25 -2.58
N GLN A 21 -8.84 0.54 -3.35
CA GLN A 21 -9.91 1.42 -2.90
C GLN A 21 -11.20 0.63 -2.76
N LEU A 22 -11.80 0.72 -1.59
CA LEU A 22 -13.05 0.05 -1.31
C LEU A 22 -14.11 1.07 -0.90
N CYS A 23 -15.35 0.72 -1.16
CA CYS A 23 -16.48 1.59 -0.86
C CYS A 23 -17.58 0.81 -0.19
N LYS A 24 -18.19 1.41 0.83
CA LYS A 24 -19.35 0.83 1.51
C LYS A 24 -20.17 1.95 2.10
N ASN A 25 -21.45 2.02 1.72
CA ASN A 25 -22.37 3.00 2.30
C ASN A 25 -21.82 4.42 2.27
N ARG A 26 -21.27 4.82 1.12
CA ARG A 26 -20.70 6.15 0.93
C ARG A 26 -19.40 6.39 1.69
N GLU A 27 -18.85 5.35 2.27
CA GLU A 27 -17.55 5.46 2.91
C GLU A 27 -16.51 4.84 2.02
N PHE A 28 -15.32 5.42 2.03
CA PHE A 28 -14.21 4.94 1.24
C PHE A 28 -13.04 4.64 2.15
N ILE A 29 -12.37 3.54 1.87
CA ILE A 29 -11.11 3.25 2.54
C ILE A 29 -10.07 2.92 1.49
N VAL A 30 -8.83 3.20 1.84
CA VAL A 30 -7.70 2.90 0.97
C VAL A 30 -6.75 2.00 1.74
N ILE A 31 -6.42 0.88 1.13
CA ILE A 31 -5.51 -0.08 1.74
C ILE A 31 -4.29 -0.18 0.85
N ARG A 32 -3.12 -0.15 1.45
CA ARG A 32 -1.87 -0.27 0.72
C ARG A 32 -1.21 -1.60 1.01
N PHE A 33 -0.82 -2.28 -0.05
CA PHE A 33 -0.09 -3.54 0.07
C PHE A 33 1.26 -3.36 -0.58
N TYR A 34 2.30 -3.34 0.22
CA TYR A 34 3.66 -3.20 -0.29
C TYR A 34 4.19 -4.54 -0.70
N LYS A 35 4.71 -4.62 -1.91
CA LYS A 35 5.20 -5.90 -2.41
C LYS A 35 6.32 -6.47 -1.55
N ASP A 36 7.12 -5.60 -0.96
CA ASP A 36 8.21 -6.05 -0.11
C ASP A 36 7.74 -6.85 1.09
N ASP A 37 6.53 -6.54 1.56
CA ASP A 37 6.01 -7.19 2.76
C ASP A 37 5.48 -8.59 2.49
N TYR A 38 5.15 -8.87 1.24
CA TYR A 38 4.44 -10.11 0.92
C TYR A 38 5.20 -11.01 -0.04
N GLY A 39 6.33 -10.56 -0.53
CA GLY A 39 7.09 -11.34 -1.49
C GLY A 39 6.44 -11.31 -2.85
N GLU A 40 5.59 -12.28 -3.10
CA GLU A 40 4.91 -12.34 -4.38
C GLU A 40 3.49 -11.85 -4.27
N LEU A 41 3.31 -10.59 -4.55
CA LEU A 41 2.00 -9.96 -4.45
C LEU A 41 1.49 -9.67 -5.85
N ASN A 42 0.23 -10.06 -6.11
CA ASN A 42 -0.41 -9.74 -7.38
C ASN A 42 -1.88 -9.49 -7.11
N ARG A 43 -2.60 -9.09 -8.16
CA ARG A 43 -4.00 -8.73 -8.00
C ARG A 43 -4.85 -9.88 -7.50
N LYS A 44 -4.52 -11.07 -7.93
CA LYS A 44 -5.28 -12.24 -7.52
C LYS A 44 -5.15 -12.47 -6.02
N LEU A 45 -3.92 -12.37 -5.52
CA LEU A 45 -3.68 -12.54 -4.10
C LEU A 45 -4.36 -11.44 -3.29
N ILE A 46 -4.31 -10.22 -3.80
CA ILE A 46 -4.94 -9.10 -3.12
C ILE A 46 -6.44 -9.32 -3.00
N ARG A 47 -7.08 -9.77 -4.07
CA ARG A 47 -8.51 -10.04 -4.02
C ARG A 47 -8.84 -11.10 -2.98
N LYS A 48 -7.97 -12.06 -2.85
CA LYS A 48 -8.15 -13.11 -1.85
C LYS A 48 -8.04 -12.52 -0.44
N MET A 49 -7.09 -11.63 -0.24
CA MET A 49 -6.91 -11.00 1.05
C MET A 49 -8.04 -10.04 1.39
N LEU A 50 -8.77 -9.58 0.38
CA LEU A 50 -9.88 -8.67 0.59
C LEU A 50 -11.19 -9.39 0.88
N GLU A 51 -11.21 -10.70 0.85
CA GLU A 51 -12.44 -11.45 1.06
C GLU A 51 -13.19 -11.06 2.33
N PRO A 52 -12.52 -10.85 3.47
CA PRO A 52 -13.25 -10.43 4.65
C PRO A 52 -13.99 -9.12 4.46
N TYR A 53 -13.39 -8.20 3.71
CA TYR A 53 -14.04 -6.93 3.43
C TYR A 53 -15.23 -7.11 2.51
N ILE A 54 -15.06 -7.94 1.48
CA ILE A 54 -16.15 -8.17 0.54
C ILE A 54 -17.33 -8.81 1.25
N LYS A 55 -17.05 -9.76 2.14
CA LYS A 55 -18.12 -10.40 2.91
C LYS A 55 -18.82 -9.43 3.82
N ASP A 56 -18.12 -8.39 4.25
CA ASP A 56 -18.68 -7.38 5.13
C ASP A 56 -19.46 -6.32 4.35
N GLY A 57 -19.51 -6.43 3.03
CA GLY A 57 -20.30 -5.51 2.23
C GLY A 57 -19.50 -4.45 1.49
N TRP A 58 -18.19 -4.47 1.61
CA TRP A 58 -17.36 -3.52 0.88
C TRP A 58 -17.27 -3.90 -0.58
N GLU A 59 -17.28 -2.89 -1.43
CA GLU A 59 -17.13 -3.08 -2.86
C GLU A 59 -15.74 -2.68 -3.29
N LEU A 60 -15.12 -3.52 -4.10
CA LEU A 60 -13.82 -3.21 -4.67
C LEU A 60 -13.99 -2.21 -5.80
N MET A 61 -13.44 -1.02 -5.62
CA MET A 61 -13.54 0.02 -6.62
C MET A 61 -12.35 0.00 -7.57
N GLU A 62 -11.16 -0.15 -7.02
CA GLU A 62 -9.98 -0.02 -7.85
C GLU A 62 -8.79 -0.68 -7.19
N ILE A 63 -7.93 -1.29 -8.01
CA ILE A 63 -6.61 -1.76 -7.60
C ILE A 63 -5.61 -1.12 -8.53
N GLU A 64 -4.67 -0.38 -7.99
CA GLU A 64 -3.68 0.31 -8.77
C GLU A 64 -2.29 -0.01 -8.28
N LEU A 65 -1.39 -0.27 -9.21
CA LEU A 65 0.01 -0.56 -8.87
C LEU A 65 0.84 0.68 -9.12
N ILE A 66 1.53 1.14 -8.10
CA ILE A 66 2.37 2.33 -8.22
C ILE A 66 3.74 2.04 -7.66
N TRP A 67 4.70 2.88 -8.03
CA TRP A 67 6.00 2.91 -7.40
C TRP A 67 5.97 3.94 -6.30
N THR A 68 6.55 3.61 -5.18
CA THR A 68 6.59 4.52 -4.06
C THR A 68 7.85 4.26 -3.26
N TYR A 69 8.04 5.03 -2.23
CA TYR A 69 9.18 4.86 -1.35
C TYR A 69 8.70 4.38 0.00
N LYS A 70 9.36 3.38 0.51
CA LYS A 70 9.03 2.83 1.81
C LYS A 70 10.25 2.98 2.71
N GLY A 71 9.99 3.43 3.88
CA GLY A 71 11.02 3.53 4.69
C GLY A 71 10.93 4.34 5.77
N ILE A 72 11.17 4.68 6.18
CA ILE A 72 11.27 5.42 6.78
C ILE A 72 11.07 5.72 7.92
N ASP A 73 10.96 5.97 8.41
CA ASP A 73 11.02 6.36 9.35
C ASP A 73 10.12 6.44 10.05
N GLU A 74 9.64 6.17 10.03
CA GLU A 74 8.93 6.20 10.63
C GLU A 74 8.90 5.83 11.32
#